data_3abd5b97d3b34d6f4b2f8790dc847ec0
#
_entry.id   3abd5b97d3b34d6f4b2f8790dc847ec0
#
_cell.length_a   1.000
_cell.length_b   1.000
_cell.length_c   1.000
_cell.angle_alpha   90.00
_cell.angle_beta   90.00
_cell.angle_gamma   90.00
#
_symmetry.space_group_name_H-M   'P 1'
#
loop_
_entity.id
_entity.type
_entity.pdbx_description
1 polymer ?
#
loop_
_entity_poly.entity_id
_entity_poly.type
_entity_poly.pdbx_seq_one_letter_code
_entity_poly.pdbx_strand_id
1 'polypeptide(L)'
;MKSFITRNKTAILATVAATGTAIGAYYYYNQLQQQQQRGKKNTIKKDEKKDTKDSQKETEGARKSAAPSNPPIYPVSSNGEPDFSNKANFTAEEKDKYALALKDKGNQFFRNKKYDDAIKYYNWALELKEDPVFYSNLSACYVSVGDLKKVVEMSTKALELKPDYSKVLLRRASANEGLGKFVDAMFDLSVLSLNGDFNDASIEPMLERNLNKQAMSKLKEKFGDIDTATATPTELSTQPAKERKDKQENLPSVTSMASFFGIFKPELTFANYDESNEADKELMNGLSNLYKRSPESYDKADESFTKAARLFEEQLDKNNEDEKLKEKLAISLEHTGIFKFLKNDPLGAHEDIKKAIELFPRVNSYIYMALIMADRNDSTEYYNYFDKALKLDSNNSSVYYHRGQMNFILQNYDQAGKDFDKAKELDPENIFPYIQLACLAYRENKFDDCETLFSEAKRKFPEAPEVPNFFAEILTDKNDFDKALKQYDLAIELENKLDGIYVGIAPLVGKATLLTRNPTVENFIEATNLLEKASKLDPRSEQAKIGLAQMKLQQEDIDEAITLFEESADLARTMEEKLQAITFAEAAKVQQRIRSDPVLAKKIQETLAKLREQGLM
;
A
#
# COMPACT_ATOMS: atom_id res chain seq x y z
N MET A 1 -11.95 3.35 -7.77
CA MET A 1 -11.51 3.09 -6.39
C MET A 1 -11.78 1.66 -5.92
N LYS A 2 -13.02 1.13 -5.81
CA LYS A 2 -13.25 -0.29 -5.41
C LYS A 2 -12.57 -1.34 -6.30
N SER A 3 -12.44 -1.12 -7.61
CA SER A 3 -11.77 -2.06 -8.53
C SER A 3 -10.23 -2.06 -8.38
N PHE A 4 -9.63 -0.94 -8.01
CA PHE A 4 -8.21 -0.80 -7.76
C PHE A 4 -7.80 -1.51 -6.46
N ILE A 5 -8.59 -1.37 -5.40
CA ILE A 5 -8.39 -2.07 -4.12
C ILE A 5 -8.54 -3.59 -4.29
N THR A 6 -9.47 -4.06 -5.11
CA THR A 6 -9.66 -5.49 -5.38
C THR A 6 -8.53 -6.08 -6.22
N ARG A 7 -7.97 -5.32 -7.17
CA ARG A 7 -6.77 -5.71 -7.94
C ARG A 7 -5.52 -5.73 -7.05
N ASN A 8 -5.36 -4.74 -6.17
CA ASN A 8 -4.21 -4.64 -5.29
C ASN A 8 -4.27 -5.60 -4.08
N LYS A 9 -5.46 -6.00 -3.60
CA LYS A 9 -5.57 -7.08 -2.61
C LYS A 9 -4.91 -8.36 -3.08
N THR A 10 -5.09 -8.72 -4.34
CA THR A 10 -4.45 -9.89 -4.94
C THR A 10 -2.93 -9.69 -5.06
N ALA A 11 -2.47 -8.46 -5.35
CA ALA A 11 -1.04 -8.13 -5.40
C ALA A 11 -0.40 -8.10 -3.99
N ILE A 12 -1.09 -7.57 -2.98
CA ILE A 12 -0.61 -7.56 -1.59
C ILE A 12 -0.50 -9.00 -1.05
N LEU A 13 -1.53 -9.81 -1.27
CA LEU A 13 -1.51 -11.23 -0.90
C LEU A 13 -0.49 -12.01 -1.73
N ALA A 14 -0.35 -11.72 -3.03
CA ALA A 14 0.68 -12.30 -3.88
C ALA A 14 2.08 -11.84 -3.46
N THR A 15 2.28 -10.63 -2.94
CA THR A 15 3.60 -10.16 -2.47
C THR A 15 3.96 -10.80 -1.13
N VAL A 16 3.03 -10.91 -0.19
CA VAL A 16 3.24 -11.71 1.03
C VAL A 16 3.47 -13.19 0.69
N ALA A 17 2.81 -13.69 -0.34
CA ALA A 17 2.91 -15.06 -0.81
C ALA A 17 4.05 -15.28 -1.83
N ALA A 18 4.34 -14.35 -2.75
CA ALA A 18 5.38 -14.47 -3.78
C ALA A 18 6.78 -14.13 -3.28
N THR A 19 6.90 -13.60 -2.06
CA THR A 19 8.21 -13.28 -1.49
C THR A 19 8.98 -14.53 -1.07
N GLY A 20 9.31 -15.36 -2.06
CA GLY A 20 10.42 -16.31 -2.00
C GLY A 20 10.28 -17.46 -1.02
N THR A 21 9.08 -17.81 -0.59
CA THR A 21 8.84 -19.07 0.12
C THR A 21 8.00 -20.01 -0.76
N ALA A 22 8.17 -21.32 -0.54
CA ALA A 22 7.29 -22.36 -1.10
C ALA A 22 5.79 -22.04 -0.93
N ILE A 23 5.45 -21.19 0.03
CA ILE A 23 4.13 -20.65 0.29
C ILE A 23 3.63 -19.78 -0.87
N GLY A 24 4.46 -18.92 -1.44
CA GLY A 24 4.07 -18.04 -2.56
C GLY A 24 3.80 -18.80 -3.85
N ALA A 25 4.68 -19.75 -4.20
CA ALA A 25 4.51 -20.58 -5.39
C ALA A 25 3.29 -21.51 -5.28
N TYR A 26 3.05 -22.09 -4.10
CA TYR A 26 1.89 -22.93 -3.81
C TYR A 26 0.58 -22.12 -3.82
N TYR A 27 0.60 -20.90 -3.30
CA TYR A 27 -0.56 -20.00 -3.29
C TYR A 27 -0.95 -19.53 -4.68
N TYR A 28 0.02 -19.18 -5.50
CA TYR A 28 -0.20 -18.82 -6.93
C TYR A 28 -0.75 -20.03 -7.71
N TYR A 29 -0.22 -21.22 -7.48
CA TYR A 29 -0.71 -22.46 -8.07
C TYR A 29 -2.13 -22.79 -7.63
N ASN A 30 -2.46 -22.65 -6.34
CA ASN A 30 -3.84 -22.87 -5.86
C ASN A 30 -4.83 -21.81 -6.36
N GLN A 31 -4.42 -20.56 -6.53
CA GLN A 31 -5.25 -19.54 -7.17
C GLN A 31 -5.52 -19.86 -8.64
N LEU A 32 -4.52 -20.32 -9.37
CA LEU A 32 -4.68 -20.80 -10.75
C LEU A 32 -5.62 -22.02 -10.82
N GLN A 33 -5.49 -22.97 -9.92
CA GLN A 33 -6.35 -24.14 -9.81
C GLN A 33 -7.80 -23.75 -9.44
N GLN A 34 -7.98 -22.81 -8.53
CA GLN A 34 -9.32 -22.31 -8.17
C GLN A 34 -9.97 -21.50 -9.30
N GLN A 35 -9.21 -20.74 -10.08
CA GLN A 35 -9.70 -20.06 -11.28
C GLN A 35 -10.12 -21.06 -12.36
N GLN A 36 -9.32 -22.12 -12.57
CA GLN A 36 -9.66 -23.19 -13.50
C GLN A 36 -10.87 -24.01 -13.04
N GLN A 37 -11.03 -24.24 -11.74
CA GLN A 37 -12.20 -24.92 -11.17
C GLN A 37 -13.45 -24.03 -11.17
N ARG A 38 -13.35 -22.71 -11.01
CA ARG A 38 -14.46 -21.76 -11.16
C ARG A 38 -14.92 -21.66 -12.61
N GLY A 39 -14.00 -21.73 -13.58
CA GLY A 39 -14.34 -21.84 -15.01
C GLY A 39 -15.09 -23.15 -15.34
N LYS A 40 -14.76 -24.26 -14.69
CA LYS A 40 -15.45 -25.56 -14.85
C LYS A 40 -16.77 -25.67 -14.07
N LYS A 41 -16.92 -24.98 -12.93
CA LYS A 41 -18.17 -25.00 -12.12
C LYS A 41 -19.30 -24.14 -12.69
N ASN A 42 -19.01 -23.21 -13.60
CA ASN A 42 -20.06 -22.45 -14.31
C ASN A 42 -20.71 -23.23 -15.46
N THR A 43 -20.18 -24.40 -15.83
CA THR A 43 -20.74 -25.28 -16.83
C THR A 43 -21.56 -26.46 -16.25
N ILE A 44 -21.54 -26.66 -14.94
CA ILE A 44 -22.27 -27.76 -14.28
C ILE A 44 -23.02 -27.20 -13.06
N LYS A 45 -24.05 -26.39 -13.32
CA LYS A 45 -25.14 -26.12 -12.37
C LYS A 45 -26.47 -26.07 -13.08
N LYS A 46 -26.84 -27.22 -13.66
CA LYS A 46 -28.22 -27.68 -13.79
C LYS A 46 -28.17 -29.17 -13.45
N ASP A 47 -28.97 -29.53 -12.49
CA ASP A 47 -29.18 -30.86 -11.91
C ASP A 47 -28.31 -31.14 -10.69
N GLU A 48 -28.95 -30.98 -9.56
CA GLU A 48 -29.05 -31.87 -8.40
C GLU A 48 -29.43 -31.09 -7.14
N LYS A 49 -30.74 -31.01 -6.95
CA LYS A 49 -31.35 -30.87 -5.65
C LYS A 49 -31.71 -32.28 -5.20
N LYS A 50 -30.96 -32.86 -4.26
CA LYS A 50 -31.46 -33.80 -3.23
C LYS A 50 -30.31 -34.26 -2.36
N ASP A 51 -30.65 -34.39 -1.06
CA ASP A 51 -29.92 -35.07 0.01
C ASP A 51 -28.79 -34.31 0.72
N THR A 52 -29.19 -33.58 1.75
CA THR A 52 -28.43 -33.40 2.98
C THR A 52 -29.38 -33.29 4.16
N LYS A 53 -29.78 -34.44 4.65
CA LYS A 53 -30.23 -34.66 6.04
C LYS A 53 -29.46 -35.89 6.51
N ASP A 54 -28.40 -35.66 7.30
CA ASP A 54 -27.92 -36.52 8.36
C ASP A 54 -26.53 -36.12 8.79
N SER A 55 -26.43 -35.37 9.85
CA SER A 55 -25.33 -35.37 10.81
C SER A 55 -25.61 -34.36 11.93
N GLN A 56 -26.72 -34.59 12.62
CA GLN A 56 -26.95 -34.09 13.96
C GLN A 56 -27.47 -35.26 14.79
N LYS A 57 -26.55 -36.05 15.32
CA LYS A 57 -26.80 -36.94 16.46
C LYS A 57 -25.49 -37.55 16.88
N GLU A 58 -24.89 -36.96 17.91
CA GLU A 58 -24.04 -37.64 18.88
C GLU A 58 -23.50 -36.60 19.88
N THR A 59 -24.34 -36.22 20.83
CA THR A 59 -23.93 -35.74 22.16
C THR A 59 -25.11 -35.74 23.12
N GLU A 60 -25.65 -36.92 23.35
CA GLU A 60 -26.42 -37.18 24.58
C GLU A 60 -26.07 -38.57 25.09
N GLY A 61 -25.32 -38.61 26.15
CA GLY A 61 -25.08 -39.87 26.83
C GLY A 61 -23.98 -39.83 27.89
N ALA A 62 -24.38 -39.61 29.10
CA ALA A 62 -23.77 -40.12 30.32
C ALA A 62 -23.46 -39.08 31.40
N ARG A 63 -24.50 -38.65 32.09
CA ARG A 63 -24.37 -38.42 33.53
C ARG A 63 -24.01 -39.76 34.18
N LYS A 64 -22.71 -40.01 34.41
CA LYS A 64 -22.28 -41.02 35.36
C LYS A 64 -21.89 -40.32 36.65
N SER A 65 -22.63 -40.65 37.69
CA SER A 65 -22.38 -40.42 39.11
C SER A 65 -20.92 -40.66 39.47
N ALA A 66 -20.39 -39.82 40.36
CA ALA A 66 -19.07 -39.96 40.93
C ALA A 66 -18.88 -41.33 41.56
N ALA A 67 -18.03 -42.15 40.93
CA ALA A 67 -17.49 -43.34 41.59
C ALA A 67 -16.48 -42.89 42.68
N PRO A 68 -16.32 -43.64 43.78
CA PRO A 68 -15.36 -43.30 44.82
C PRO A 68 -13.96 -43.22 44.23
N SER A 69 -13.28 -42.09 44.41
CA SER A 69 -11.91 -41.86 43.90
C SER A 69 -10.98 -42.85 44.61
N ASN A 70 -10.32 -43.72 43.82
CA ASN A 70 -9.15 -44.44 44.33
C ASN A 70 -8.17 -43.44 44.95
N PRO A 71 -7.47 -43.79 46.04
CA PRO A 71 -6.46 -42.92 46.61
C PRO A 71 -5.44 -42.52 45.56
N PRO A 72 -4.95 -41.28 45.60
CA PRO A 72 -3.96 -40.79 44.62
C PRO A 72 -2.73 -41.70 44.65
N ILE A 73 -2.19 -41.99 43.47
CA ILE A 73 -1.00 -42.85 43.32
C ILE A 73 0.32 -42.14 43.66
N TYR A 74 0.25 -40.84 43.90
CA TYR A 74 1.39 -40.00 44.32
C TYR A 74 1.29 -39.65 45.80
N PRO A 75 2.40 -39.33 46.48
CA PRO A 75 2.42 -38.91 47.88
C PRO A 75 1.57 -37.64 48.09
N VAL A 76 0.84 -37.64 49.23
CA VAL A 76 0.03 -36.49 49.63
C VAL A 76 0.37 -36.11 51.07
N SER A 77 0.37 -34.80 51.33
CA SER A 77 0.55 -34.21 52.65
C SER A 77 -0.71 -34.34 53.51
N SER A 78 -0.61 -33.98 54.78
CA SER A 78 -1.73 -34.07 55.75
C SER A 78 -2.96 -33.23 55.38
N ASN A 79 -2.78 -32.20 54.54
CA ASN A 79 -3.85 -31.36 54.00
C ASN A 79 -4.46 -31.91 52.68
N GLY A 80 -4.00 -33.08 52.21
CA GLY A 80 -4.49 -33.73 50.99
C GLY A 80 -3.92 -33.19 49.68
N GLU A 81 -2.95 -32.28 49.74
CA GLU A 81 -2.23 -31.79 48.56
C GLU A 81 -1.03 -32.70 48.21
N PRO A 82 -0.61 -32.78 46.94
CA PRO A 82 0.59 -33.51 46.53
C PRO A 82 1.82 -33.04 47.30
N ASP A 83 2.62 -33.99 47.78
CA ASP A 83 3.85 -33.74 48.53
C ASP A 83 5.07 -34.33 47.82
N PHE A 84 5.93 -33.48 47.32
CA PHE A 84 7.16 -33.84 46.59
C PHE A 84 8.43 -33.39 47.34
N SER A 85 8.35 -33.19 48.63
CA SER A 85 9.53 -32.85 49.46
C SER A 85 10.68 -33.84 49.30
N ASN A 86 10.38 -35.10 49.03
CA ASN A 86 11.32 -36.21 48.78
C ASN A 86 11.54 -36.56 47.29
N LYS A 87 11.23 -35.66 46.36
CA LYS A 87 11.31 -35.92 44.91
C LYS A 87 12.69 -36.34 44.39
N ALA A 88 13.77 -36.03 45.13
CA ALA A 88 15.12 -36.49 44.82
C ALA A 88 15.26 -38.03 44.88
N ASN A 89 14.48 -38.69 45.70
CA ASN A 89 14.53 -40.13 45.90
C ASN A 89 13.61 -40.92 44.94
N PHE A 90 12.79 -40.25 44.13
CA PHE A 90 11.90 -40.93 43.20
C PHE A 90 12.70 -41.41 41.95
N THR A 91 12.40 -42.63 41.55
CA THR A 91 12.89 -43.20 40.31
C THR A 91 12.33 -42.42 39.10
N ALA A 92 12.95 -42.54 37.95
CA ALA A 92 12.44 -41.93 36.72
C ALA A 92 11.03 -42.40 36.36
N GLU A 93 10.75 -43.70 36.58
CA GLU A 93 9.43 -44.31 36.35
C GLU A 93 8.36 -43.75 37.31
N GLU A 94 8.72 -43.55 38.58
CA GLU A 94 7.79 -42.96 39.58
C GLU A 94 7.47 -41.50 39.23
N LYS A 95 8.49 -40.71 38.84
CA LYS A 95 8.30 -39.33 38.41
C LYS A 95 7.36 -39.24 37.20
N ASP A 96 7.55 -40.11 36.22
CA ASP A 96 6.69 -40.17 35.03
C ASP A 96 5.26 -40.55 35.38
N LYS A 97 5.09 -41.59 36.21
CA LYS A 97 3.79 -42.08 36.64
C LYS A 97 3.03 -41.01 37.44
N TYR A 98 3.70 -40.33 38.38
CA TYR A 98 3.08 -39.30 39.20
C TYR A 98 2.75 -38.06 38.37
N ALA A 99 3.64 -37.63 37.49
CA ALA A 99 3.39 -36.50 36.59
C ALA A 99 2.20 -36.71 35.66
N LEU A 100 2.04 -37.92 35.12
CA LEU A 100 0.87 -38.29 34.30
C LEU A 100 -0.43 -38.26 35.12
N ALA A 101 -0.41 -38.82 36.36
CA ALA A 101 -1.57 -38.81 37.23
C ALA A 101 -2.01 -37.39 37.62
N LEU A 102 -1.04 -36.52 37.90
CA LEU A 102 -1.26 -35.08 38.17
C LEU A 102 -1.87 -34.38 36.95
N LYS A 103 -1.30 -34.61 35.75
CA LYS A 103 -1.85 -34.09 34.50
C LYS A 103 -3.31 -34.52 34.30
N ASP A 104 -3.63 -35.79 34.55
CA ASP A 104 -5.01 -36.31 34.39
C ASP A 104 -5.97 -35.69 35.41
N LYS A 105 -5.50 -35.41 36.62
CA LYS A 105 -6.26 -34.69 37.62
C LYS A 105 -6.46 -33.23 37.22
N GLY A 106 -5.41 -32.58 36.71
CA GLY A 106 -5.48 -31.24 36.12
C GLY A 106 -6.49 -31.16 34.96
N ASN A 107 -6.50 -32.18 34.07
CA ASN A 107 -7.50 -32.31 33.01
C ASN A 107 -8.93 -32.39 33.52
N GLN A 108 -9.16 -33.08 34.67
CA GLN A 108 -10.48 -33.14 35.29
C GLN A 108 -10.93 -31.76 35.79
N PHE A 109 -10.05 -31.03 36.48
CA PHE A 109 -10.33 -29.67 36.92
C PHE A 109 -10.60 -28.73 35.76
N PHE A 110 -9.79 -28.80 34.70
CA PHE A 110 -9.98 -28.01 33.50
C PHE A 110 -11.37 -28.24 32.85
N ARG A 111 -11.78 -29.50 32.69
CA ARG A 111 -13.13 -29.84 32.16
C ARG A 111 -14.25 -29.29 33.02
N ASN A 112 -14.02 -29.22 34.34
CA ASN A 112 -14.96 -28.69 35.32
C ASN A 112 -14.85 -27.14 35.45
N LYS A 113 -14.09 -26.48 34.59
CA LYS A 113 -13.84 -25.03 34.57
C LYS A 113 -13.19 -24.47 35.86
N LYS A 114 -12.55 -25.34 36.66
CA LYS A 114 -11.78 -24.98 37.85
C LYS A 114 -10.31 -24.75 37.43
N TYR A 115 -10.08 -23.64 36.77
CA TYR A 115 -8.79 -23.37 36.09
C TYR A 115 -7.64 -23.19 37.08
N ASP A 116 -7.87 -22.54 38.24
CA ASP A 116 -6.83 -22.33 39.26
C ASP A 116 -6.36 -23.67 39.86
N ASP A 117 -7.28 -24.60 40.12
CA ASP A 117 -6.92 -25.95 40.57
C ASP A 117 -6.18 -26.70 39.46
N ALA A 118 -6.63 -26.60 38.19
CA ALA A 118 -5.94 -27.23 37.08
C ALA A 118 -4.49 -26.70 36.94
N ILE A 119 -4.28 -25.40 37.10
CA ILE A 119 -2.94 -24.76 37.07
C ILE A 119 -2.04 -25.34 38.16
N LYS A 120 -2.54 -25.49 39.39
CA LYS A 120 -1.77 -26.12 40.48
C LYS A 120 -1.31 -27.52 40.13
N TYR A 121 -2.22 -28.36 39.62
CA TYR A 121 -1.92 -29.76 39.28
C TYR A 121 -0.93 -29.88 38.13
N TYR A 122 -1.02 -29.03 37.10
CA TYR A 122 -0.03 -29.03 36.01
C TYR A 122 1.34 -28.49 36.45
N ASN A 123 1.40 -27.55 37.40
CA ASN A 123 2.66 -27.10 37.97
C ASN A 123 3.32 -28.19 38.80
N TRP A 124 2.57 -28.93 39.62
CA TRP A 124 3.12 -30.07 40.32
C TRP A 124 3.63 -31.18 39.38
N ALA A 125 2.95 -31.39 38.23
CA ALA A 125 3.45 -32.31 37.23
C ALA A 125 4.80 -31.84 36.65
N LEU A 126 4.96 -30.54 36.39
CA LEU A 126 6.23 -29.93 35.91
C LEU A 126 7.35 -30.00 36.96
N GLU A 127 7.04 -30.00 38.26
CA GLU A 127 8.06 -30.20 39.31
C GLU A 127 8.75 -31.57 39.21
N LEU A 128 8.05 -32.55 38.65
CA LEU A 128 8.53 -33.91 38.50
C LEU A 128 9.15 -34.18 37.15
N LYS A 129 8.59 -33.61 36.10
CA LYS A 129 9.04 -33.82 34.71
C LYS A 129 8.70 -32.61 33.84
N GLU A 130 9.69 -32.12 33.11
CA GLU A 130 9.43 -31.17 32.00
C GLU A 130 8.83 -31.90 30.81
N ASP A 131 7.67 -31.40 30.35
CA ASP A 131 6.96 -32.00 29.22
C ASP A 131 6.19 -30.90 28.46
N PRO A 132 6.30 -30.82 27.13
CA PRO A 132 5.63 -29.79 26.32
C PRO A 132 4.09 -29.85 26.46
N VAL A 133 3.53 -31.03 26.78
CA VAL A 133 2.08 -31.17 26.96
C VAL A 133 1.62 -30.46 28.24
N PHE A 134 2.41 -30.50 29.32
CA PHE A 134 2.03 -29.82 30.57
C PHE A 134 2.06 -28.30 30.39
N TYR A 135 3.08 -27.76 29.75
CA TYR A 135 3.13 -26.36 29.37
C TYR A 135 1.98 -25.96 28.44
N SER A 136 1.66 -26.80 27.45
CA SER A 136 0.50 -26.60 26.58
C SER A 136 -0.83 -26.56 27.35
N ASN A 137 -1.01 -27.42 28.36
CA ASN A 137 -2.19 -27.43 29.18
C ASN A 137 -2.29 -26.20 30.10
N LEU A 138 -1.15 -25.77 30.67
CA LEU A 138 -1.06 -24.50 31.41
C LEU A 138 -1.43 -23.30 30.54
N SER A 139 -0.88 -23.24 29.32
CA SER A 139 -1.24 -22.16 28.41
C SER A 139 -2.74 -22.15 28.08
N ALA A 140 -3.39 -23.32 27.98
CA ALA A 140 -4.84 -23.41 27.79
C ALA A 140 -5.64 -22.91 29.01
N CYS A 141 -5.17 -23.21 30.23
CA CYS A 141 -5.75 -22.63 31.43
C CYS A 141 -5.68 -21.12 31.44
N TYR A 142 -4.50 -20.57 31.14
CA TYR A 142 -4.28 -19.10 31.10
C TYR A 142 -5.11 -18.41 30.02
N VAL A 143 -5.39 -19.04 28.87
CA VAL A 143 -6.37 -18.52 27.90
C VAL A 143 -7.75 -18.39 28.57
N SER A 144 -8.16 -19.42 29.32
CA SER A 144 -9.49 -19.45 29.96
C SER A 144 -9.65 -18.43 31.09
N VAL A 145 -8.56 -18.06 31.75
CA VAL A 145 -8.55 -16.99 32.78
C VAL A 145 -8.19 -15.59 32.23
N GLY A 146 -7.85 -15.49 30.94
CA GLY A 146 -7.57 -14.21 30.27
C GLY A 146 -6.17 -13.64 30.49
N ASP A 147 -5.23 -14.40 31.09
CA ASP A 147 -3.85 -13.96 31.28
C ASP A 147 -2.98 -14.23 30.03
N LEU A 148 -3.07 -13.31 29.06
CA LEU A 148 -2.36 -13.45 27.79
C LEU A 148 -0.82 -13.47 27.95
N LYS A 149 -0.27 -12.80 28.95
CA LYS A 149 1.18 -12.82 29.22
C LYS A 149 1.64 -14.21 29.63
N LYS A 150 0.90 -14.85 30.53
CA LYS A 150 1.15 -16.24 30.94
C LYS A 150 0.90 -17.25 29.81
N VAL A 151 -0.05 -16.99 28.93
CA VAL A 151 -0.23 -17.80 27.72
C VAL A 151 1.04 -17.79 26.86
N VAL A 152 1.61 -16.61 26.59
CA VAL A 152 2.85 -16.48 25.80
C VAL A 152 4.01 -17.18 26.50
N GLU A 153 4.18 -16.98 27.82
CA GLU A 153 5.25 -17.60 28.61
C GLU A 153 5.20 -19.13 28.54
N MET A 154 4.06 -19.72 28.85
CA MET A 154 3.90 -21.18 28.87
C MET A 154 3.98 -21.78 27.46
N SER A 155 3.41 -21.09 26.47
CA SER A 155 3.53 -21.52 25.07
C SER A 155 4.97 -21.50 24.59
N THR A 156 5.77 -20.50 24.99
CA THR A 156 7.19 -20.44 24.62
C THR A 156 7.97 -21.61 25.21
N LYS A 157 7.80 -21.94 26.49
CA LYS A 157 8.41 -23.13 27.10
C LYS A 157 8.00 -24.44 26.41
N ALA A 158 6.74 -24.56 26.03
CA ALA A 158 6.27 -25.72 25.28
C ALA A 158 6.94 -25.85 23.91
N LEU A 159 7.17 -24.73 23.21
CA LEU A 159 7.79 -24.68 21.88
C LEU A 159 9.31 -24.82 21.92
N GLU A 160 9.97 -24.47 23.01
CA GLU A 160 11.39 -24.78 23.26
C GLU A 160 11.62 -26.30 23.28
N LEU A 161 10.69 -27.06 23.87
CA LEU A 161 10.74 -28.53 23.91
C LEU A 161 10.19 -29.18 22.65
N LYS A 162 9.22 -28.57 22.00
CA LYS A 162 8.56 -29.08 20.80
C LYS A 162 8.23 -27.93 19.82
N PRO A 163 9.17 -27.54 18.93
CA PRO A 163 9.00 -26.36 18.04
C PRO A 163 7.86 -26.45 17.03
N ASP A 164 7.44 -27.67 16.67
CA ASP A 164 6.37 -27.94 15.68
C ASP A 164 4.99 -28.15 16.30
N TYR A 165 4.77 -27.71 17.56
CA TYR A 165 3.51 -27.94 18.27
C TYR A 165 2.41 -26.99 17.80
N SER A 166 1.70 -27.34 16.72
CA SER A 166 0.72 -26.51 15.99
C SER A 166 -0.30 -25.82 16.90
N LYS A 167 -0.91 -26.57 17.84
CA LYS A 167 -1.90 -26.00 18.78
C LYS A 167 -1.32 -24.92 19.69
N VAL A 168 -0.04 -25.03 20.04
CA VAL A 168 0.65 -24.09 20.90
C VAL A 168 1.07 -22.86 20.11
N LEU A 169 1.55 -23.03 18.87
CA LEU A 169 1.84 -21.94 17.94
C LEU A 169 0.61 -21.05 17.73
N LEU A 170 -0.53 -21.66 17.38
CA LEU A 170 -1.79 -20.93 17.18
C LEU A 170 -2.23 -20.17 18.43
N ARG A 171 -2.06 -20.79 19.61
CA ARG A 171 -2.42 -20.18 20.89
C ARG A 171 -1.51 -19.01 21.23
N ARG A 172 -0.18 -19.16 21.00
CA ARG A 172 0.78 -18.08 21.23
C ARG A 172 0.55 -16.93 20.26
N ALA A 173 0.27 -17.22 18.99
CA ALA A 173 -0.08 -16.20 17.98
C ALA A 173 -1.31 -15.40 18.40
N SER A 174 -2.38 -16.08 18.84
CA SER A 174 -3.60 -15.40 19.29
C SER A 174 -3.37 -14.54 20.54
N ALA A 175 -2.54 -15.01 21.48
CA ALA A 175 -2.18 -14.25 22.67
C ALA A 175 -1.30 -13.03 22.33
N ASN A 176 -0.34 -13.19 21.42
CA ASN A 176 0.51 -12.11 20.94
C ASN A 176 -0.33 -11.05 20.20
N GLU A 177 -1.30 -11.46 19.38
CA GLU A 177 -2.25 -10.52 18.74
C GLU A 177 -3.01 -9.70 19.79
N GLY A 178 -3.53 -10.37 20.86
CA GLY A 178 -4.24 -9.70 21.94
C GLY A 178 -3.37 -8.75 22.77
N LEU A 179 -2.06 -8.97 22.80
CA LEU A 179 -1.07 -8.11 23.46
C LEU A 179 -0.53 -7.00 22.55
N GLY A 180 -0.98 -6.91 21.29
CA GLY A 180 -0.46 -5.96 20.30
C GLY A 180 0.91 -6.31 19.74
N LYS A 181 1.40 -7.53 19.96
CA LYS A 181 2.68 -8.05 19.44
C LYS A 181 2.46 -8.71 18.08
N PHE A 182 2.05 -7.92 17.11
CA PHE A 182 1.60 -8.42 15.81
C PHE A 182 2.70 -9.14 15.02
N VAL A 183 3.96 -8.68 15.11
CA VAL A 183 5.11 -9.32 14.46
C VAL A 183 5.36 -10.73 15.02
N ASP A 184 5.27 -10.91 16.35
CA ASP A 184 5.42 -12.22 16.97
C ASP A 184 4.26 -13.15 16.60
N ALA A 185 3.03 -12.62 16.52
CA ALA A 185 1.86 -13.37 16.06
C ALA A 185 2.04 -13.84 14.61
N MET A 186 2.48 -12.95 13.70
CA MET A 186 2.72 -13.31 12.30
C MET A 186 3.85 -14.33 12.15
N PHE A 187 4.91 -14.25 12.95
CA PHE A 187 5.98 -15.24 12.96
C PHE A 187 5.44 -16.64 13.29
N ASP A 188 4.68 -16.79 14.38
CA ASP A 188 4.10 -18.08 14.78
C ASP A 188 3.14 -18.65 13.73
N LEU A 189 2.30 -17.78 13.13
CA LEU A 189 1.38 -18.17 12.05
C LEU A 189 2.14 -18.61 10.77
N SER A 190 3.26 -17.95 10.45
CA SER A 190 4.10 -18.33 9.33
C SER A 190 4.79 -19.68 9.56
N VAL A 191 5.27 -19.95 10.79
CA VAL A 191 5.80 -21.26 11.18
C VAL A 191 4.74 -22.35 11.03
N LEU A 192 3.51 -22.04 11.44
CA LEU A 192 2.36 -22.95 11.32
C LEU A 192 2.08 -23.30 9.86
N SER A 193 2.09 -22.29 9.01
CA SER A 193 1.93 -22.44 7.56
C SER A 193 3.03 -23.32 6.96
N LEU A 194 4.31 -23.10 7.34
CA LEU A 194 5.46 -23.91 6.91
C LEU A 194 5.43 -25.36 7.41
N ASN A 195 4.72 -25.64 8.50
CA ASN A 195 4.59 -27.00 9.04
C ASN A 195 3.64 -27.90 8.23
N GLY A 196 2.96 -27.37 7.22
CA GLY A 196 2.07 -28.12 6.34
C GLY A 196 0.60 -28.11 6.81
N ASP A 197 0.28 -27.34 7.83
CA ASP A 197 -1.10 -27.13 8.29
C ASP A 197 -1.84 -26.12 7.37
N PHE A 198 -1.55 -26.18 6.07
CA PHE A 198 -2.09 -25.28 5.02
C PHE A 198 -3.60 -25.43 4.81
N ASN A 199 -4.22 -26.46 5.36
CA ASN A 199 -5.65 -26.68 5.22
C ASN A 199 -6.48 -25.93 6.26
N ASP A 200 -5.85 -25.23 7.21
CA ASP A 200 -6.56 -24.37 8.13
C ASP A 200 -6.84 -23.01 7.48
N ALA A 201 -8.03 -22.89 6.89
CA ALA A 201 -8.53 -21.67 6.27
C ALA A 201 -8.57 -20.44 7.20
N SER A 202 -8.25 -20.63 8.49
CA SER A 202 -8.20 -19.55 9.49
C SER A 202 -6.85 -18.85 9.58
N ILE A 203 -5.75 -19.47 9.14
CA ILE A 203 -4.38 -18.93 9.29
C ILE A 203 -4.18 -17.68 8.43
N GLU A 204 -4.58 -17.73 7.17
CA GLU A 204 -4.42 -16.62 6.23
C GLU A 204 -5.14 -15.35 6.67
N PRO A 205 -6.44 -15.38 7.05
CA PRO A 205 -7.11 -14.20 7.58
C PRO A 205 -6.47 -13.65 8.86
N MET A 206 -5.85 -14.51 9.68
CA MET A 206 -5.12 -14.07 10.87
C MET A 206 -3.81 -13.36 10.52
N LEU A 207 -3.07 -13.87 9.53
CA LEU A 207 -1.85 -13.21 9.02
C LEU A 207 -2.19 -11.84 8.45
N GLU A 208 -3.17 -11.75 7.56
CA GLU A 208 -3.62 -10.49 6.95
C GLU A 208 -4.05 -9.48 8.03
N ARG A 209 -4.85 -9.91 8.99
CA ARG A 209 -5.33 -9.05 10.07
C ARG A 209 -4.19 -8.52 10.93
N ASN A 210 -3.22 -9.35 11.29
CA ASN A 210 -2.06 -8.93 12.09
C ASN A 210 -1.15 -8.00 11.30
N LEU A 211 -0.92 -8.27 10.02
CA LEU A 211 -0.14 -7.42 9.13
C LEU A 211 -0.77 -6.02 9.00
N ASN A 212 -2.09 -5.96 8.78
CA ASN A 212 -2.81 -4.70 8.71
C ASN A 212 -2.74 -3.92 10.03
N LYS A 213 -2.89 -4.58 11.18
CA LYS A 213 -2.75 -3.94 12.50
C LYS A 213 -1.34 -3.41 12.73
N GLN A 214 -0.32 -4.18 12.35
CA GLN A 214 1.08 -3.77 12.45
C GLN A 214 1.36 -2.55 11.56
N ALA A 215 0.95 -2.59 10.30
CA ALA A 215 1.14 -1.50 9.36
C ALA A 215 0.41 -0.22 9.83
N MET A 216 -0.83 -0.34 10.31
CA MET A 216 -1.55 0.80 10.90
C MET A 216 -0.87 1.36 12.14
N SER A 217 -0.32 0.50 13.01
CA SER A 217 0.45 0.94 14.17
C SER A 217 1.70 1.72 13.76
N LYS A 218 2.42 1.22 12.75
CA LYS A 218 3.62 1.90 12.20
C LYS A 218 3.28 3.20 11.48
N LEU A 219 2.17 3.23 10.74
CA LEU A 219 1.67 4.44 10.10
C LEU A 219 1.41 5.55 11.15
N LYS A 220 0.70 5.20 12.23
CA LYS A 220 0.42 6.13 13.34
C LYS A 220 1.68 6.59 14.05
N GLU A 221 2.63 5.68 14.30
CA GLU A 221 3.91 5.99 14.91
C GLU A 221 4.70 7.00 14.06
N LYS A 222 4.75 6.78 12.74
CA LYS A 222 5.58 7.57 11.83
C LYS A 222 4.93 8.90 11.42
N PHE A 223 3.63 8.88 11.12
CA PHE A 223 2.92 10.03 10.54
C PHE A 223 1.85 10.64 11.47
N GLY A 224 1.63 10.07 12.65
CA GLY A 224 0.68 10.55 13.67
C GLY A 224 -0.70 9.92 13.58
N ASP A 225 -1.52 10.21 14.58
CA ASP A 225 -2.93 9.83 14.59
C ASP A 225 -3.70 10.74 13.61
N ILE A 226 -3.87 10.25 12.40
CA ILE A 226 -4.85 10.82 11.48
C ILE A 226 -6.08 9.93 11.63
N ASP A 227 -7.06 10.42 12.32
CA ASP A 227 -8.36 9.76 12.45
C ASP A 227 -9.12 9.95 11.12
N THR A 228 -8.61 9.29 10.07
CA THR A 228 -9.15 9.35 8.70
C THR A 228 -10.55 8.76 8.61
N ALA A 229 -11.00 8.06 9.65
CA ALA A 229 -12.34 7.44 9.69
C ALA A 229 -13.42 8.38 10.24
N THR A 230 -13.04 9.45 10.96
CA THR A 230 -14.00 10.32 11.68
C THR A 230 -13.79 11.82 11.43
N ALA A 231 -12.63 12.24 10.91
CA ALA A 231 -12.41 13.65 10.62
C ALA A 231 -13.23 14.07 9.39
N THR A 232 -14.21 14.92 9.61
CA THR A 232 -14.93 15.58 8.52
C THR A 232 -13.98 16.50 7.74
N PRO A 233 -14.21 16.75 6.44
CA PRO A 233 -13.42 17.71 5.67
C PRO A 233 -13.30 19.09 6.35
N THR A 234 -14.27 19.46 7.15
CA THR A 234 -14.30 20.70 7.94
C THR A 234 -13.33 20.66 9.13
N GLU A 235 -13.15 19.50 9.81
CA GLU A 235 -12.20 19.36 10.93
C GLU A 235 -10.76 19.32 10.45
N LEU A 236 -10.49 18.69 9.31
CA LEU A 236 -9.19 18.77 8.63
C LEU A 236 -8.86 20.20 8.18
N SER A 237 -9.87 21.00 7.82
CA SER A 237 -9.70 22.39 7.40
C SER A 237 -9.40 23.37 8.54
N THR A 238 -9.62 22.98 9.80
CA THR A 238 -9.39 23.84 10.98
C THR A 238 -8.02 23.65 11.62
N GLN A 239 -7.26 22.61 11.23
CA GLN A 239 -5.89 22.44 11.73
C GLN A 239 -4.91 23.34 10.96
N PRO A 240 -4.02 24.07 11.64
CA PRO A 240 -2.98 24.84 11.00
C PRO A 240 -2.11 23.98 10.11
N ALA A 241 -1.83 24.42 8.89
CA ALA A 241 -1.01 23.68 7.93
C ALA A 241 0.38 23.25 8.49
N LYS A 242 0.90 24.00 9.47
CA LYS A 242 2.18 23.73 10.16
C LYS A 242 2.18 22.49 11.07
N GLU A 243 1.01 22.00 11.47
CA GLU A 243 0.88 20.86 12.40
C GLU A 243 0.61 19.54 11.69
N ARG A 244 0.43 19.56 10.37
CA ARG A 244 0.15 18.34 9.60
C ARG A 244 1.43 17.55 9.37
N LYS A 245 1.45 16.31 9.87
CA LYS A 245 2.57 15.36 9.67
C LYS A 245 2.58 14.66 8.31
N ASP A 246 1.48 14.77 7.55
CA ASP A 246 1.38 14.22 6.20
C ASP A 246 1.95 15.14 5.11
N LYS A 247 2.25 16.38 5.47
CA LYS A 247 2.86 17.36 4.60
C LYS A 247 4.28 16.92 4.21
N GLN A 248 4.58 16.96 2.92
CA GLN A 248 5.92 16.67 2.41
C GLN A 248 6.77 17.94 2.35
N GLU A 249 8.03 17.82 2.76
CA GLU A 249 8.99 18.92 2.61
C GLU A 249 9.47 19.05 1.17
N ASN A 250 9.66 17.90 0.50
CA ASN A 250 10.16 17.83 -0.86
C ASN A 250 9.03 17.75 -1.90
N LEU A 251 9.31 18.24 -3.09
CA LEU A 251 8.44 18.06 -4.25
C LEU A 251 8.31 16.57 -4.60
N PRO A 252 7.21 16.17 -5.25
CA PRO A 252 7.06 14.82 -5.76
C PRO A 252 8.07 14.50 -6.87
N SER A 253 7.95 13.33 -7.45
CA SER A 253 8.81 12.88 -8.54
C SER A 253 8.82 13.87 -9.69
N VAL A 254 9.97 14.00 -10.35
CA VAL A 254 10.09 14.89 -11.52
C VAL A 254 9.15 14.48 -12.66
N THR A 255 8.89 13.18 -12.79
CA THR A 255 7.90 12.65 -13.74
C THR A 255 6.50 13.19 -13.44
N SER A 256 6.10 13.23 -12.17
CA SER A 256 4.81 13.79 -11.75
C SER A 256 4.73 15.30 -11.98
N MET A 257 5.82 16.02 -11.69
CA MET A 257 5.92 17.46 -11.94
C MET A 257 5.78 17.78 -13.43
N ALA A 258 6.51 17.05 -14.28
CA ALA A 258 6.47 17.23 -15.72
C ALA A 258 5.07 16.92 -16.30
N SER A 259 4.44 15.86 -15.83
CA SER A 259 3.06 15.49 -16.20
C SER A 259 2.06 16.59 -15.81
N PHE A 260 2.20 17.15 -14.60
CA PHE A 260 1.29 18.18 -14.12
C PHE A 260 1.43 19.48 -14.90
N PHE A 261 2.65 20.02 -15.00
CA PHE A 261 2.88 21.31 -15.67
C PHE A 261 2.88 21.21 -17.20
N GLY A 262 3.11 20.03 -17.76
CA GLY A 262 3.09 19.81 -19.20
C GLY A 262 1.77 20.14 -19.89
N ILE A 263 0.67 20.11 -19.15
CA ILE A 263 -0.68 20.40 -19.64
C ILE A 263 -0.91 21.89 -19.85
N PHE A 264 -0.28 22.73 -19.03
CA PHE A 264 -0.47 24.17 -19.06
C PHE A 264 0.39 24.84 -20.15
N LYS A 265 -0.17 25.85 -20.80
CA LYS A 265 0.60 26.68 -21.71
C LYS A 265 1.71 27.41 -20.94
N PRO A 266 2.98 27.35 -21.39
CA PRO A 266 4.07 28.02 -20.71
C PRO A 266 3.89 29.54 -20.61
N GLU A 267 3.93 30.05 -19.38
CA GLU A 267 4.03 31.48 -19.10
C GLU A 267 5.48 31.81 -18.77
N LEU A 268 6.22 32.33 -19.75
CA LEU A 268 7.64 32.60 -19.61
C LEU A 268 7.97 34.04 -19.22
N THR A 269 6.97 34.95 -19.24
CA THR A 269 7.12 36.35 -18.92
C THR A 269 5.86 36.89 -18.24
N PHE A 270 6.00 38.00 -17.57
CA PHE A 270 4.89 38.76 -16.99
C PHE A 270 5.00 40.25 -17.29
N ALA A 271 3.91 41.00 -17.14
CA ALA A 271 3.85 42.41 -17.43
C ALA A 271 4.68 43.26 -16.45
N ASN A 272 5.20 44.38 -16.92
CA ASN A 272 5.90 45.37 -16.11
C ASN A 272 7.15 44.82 -15.37
N TYR A 273 7.92 43.91 -16.01
CA TYR A 273 9.18 43.41 -15.47
C TYR A 273 10.19 44.54 -15.28
N ASP A 274 10.81 44.63 -14.10
CA ASP A 274 11.87 45.57 -13.77
C ASP A 274 13.11 44.81 -13.32
N GLU A 275 14.14 44.84 -14.14
CA GLU A 275 15.41 44.16 -13.87
C GLU A 275 16.12 44.68 -12.63
N SER A 276 15.81 45.89 -12.14
CA SER A 276 16.37 46.40 -10.88
C SER A 276 15.68 45.84 -9.63
N ASN A 277 14.46 45.29 -9.76
CA ASN A 277 13.68 44.76 -8.66
C ASN A 277 14.03 43.29 -8.39
N GLU A 278 14.50 42.97 -7.18
CA GLU A 278 14.85 41.63 -6.75
C GLU A 278 13.64 40.65 -6.81
N ALA A 279 12.45 41.13 -6.44
CA ALA A 279 11.25 40.29 -6.50
C ALA A 279 10.87 39.90 -7.93
N ASP A 280 11.04 40.84 -8.88
CA ASP A 280 10.81 40.58 -10.30
C ASP A 280 11.80 39.53 -10.85
N LYS A 281 13.09 39.65 -10.46
CA LYS A 281 14.11 38.65 -10.83
C LYS A 281 13.74 37.26 -10.32
N GLU A 282 13.32 37.16 -9.07
CA GLU A 282 12.94 35.87 -8.50
C GLU A 282 11.68 35.28 -9.17
N LEU A 283 10.67 36.10 -9.45
CA LEU A 283 9.51 35.62 -10.21
C LEU A 283 9.91 35.13 -11.61
N MET A 284 10.75 35.86 -12.30
CA MET A 284 11.26 35.47 -13.63
C MET A 284 12.10 34.20 -13.56
N ASN A 285 12.93 34.03 -12.52
CA ASN A 285 13.70 32.83 -12.28
C ASN A 285 12.77 31.62 -12.02
N GLY A 286 11.70 31.80 -11.23
CA GLY A 286 10.70 30.78 -10.99
C GLY A 286 10.04 30.31 -12.28
N LEU A 287 9.51 31.22 -13.09
CA LEU A 287 8.88 30.92 -14.39
C LEU A 287 9.86 30.25 -15.37
N SER A 288 11.09 30.76 -15.46
CA SER A 288 12.12 30.19 -16.35
C SER A 288 12.50 28.75 -15.94
N ASN A 289 12.64 28.49 -14.63
CA ASN A 289 13.01 27.16 -14.14
C ASN A 289 11.85 26.15 -14.24
N LEU A 290 10.60 26.59 -14.08
CA LEU A 290 9.42 25.73 -14.15
C LEU A 290 9.36 24.91 -15.46
N TYR A 291 9.76 25.50 -16.58
CA TYR A 291 9.65 24.87 -17.90
C TYR A 291 10.97 24.24 -18.42
N LYS A 292 12.04 24.21 -17.61
CA LYS A 292 13.26 23.44 -17.92
C LYS A 292 13.10 21.94 -17.70
N ARG A 293 12.09 21.54 -16.94
CA ARG A 293 11.70 20.14 -16.76
C ARG A 293 12.83 19.23 -16.25
N SER A 294 13.54 19.65 -15.21
CA SER A 294 14.52 18.83 -14.49
C SER A 294 14.28 18.87 -12.98
N PRO A 295 14.77 17.88 -12.20
CA PRO A 295 14.59 17.87 -10.75
C PRO A 295 15.07 19.17 -10.10
N GLU A 296 16.28 19.61 -10.43
CA GLU A 296 16.90 20.81 -9.87
C GLU A 296 16.17 22.07 -10.30
N SER A 297 15.57 22.09 -11.49
CA SER A 297 14.85 23.25 -11.98
C SER A 297 13.51 23.44 -11.26
N TYR A 298 12.81 22.36 -10.92
CA TYR A 298 11.59 22.45 -10.13
C TYR A 298 11.86 22.88 -8.69
N ASP A 299 12.92 22.38 -8.05
CA ASP A 299 13.32 22.81 -6.71
C ASP A 299 13.67 24.32 -6.71
N LYS A 300 14.44 24.80 -7.71
CA LYS A 300 14.74 26.23 -7.86
C LYS A 300 13.50 27.07 -8.15
N ALA A 301 12.54 26.56 -8.91
CA ALA A 301 11.28 27.25 -9.16
C ALA A 301 10.49 27.46 -7.88
N ASP A 302 10.36 26.41 -7.05
CA ASP A 302 9.70 26.47 -5.74
C ASP A 302 10.34 27.52 -4.82
N GLU A 303 11.67 27.50 -4.69
CA GLU A 303 12.41 28.48 -3.90
C GLU A 303 12.21 29.91 -4.41
N SER A 304 12.32 30.10 -5.74
CA SER A 304 12.18 31.41 -6.37
C SER A 304 10.77 31.98 -6.24
N PHE A 305 9.72 31.19 -6.45
CA PHE A 305 8.34 31.62 -6.24
C PHE A 305 8.06 31.98 -4.79
N THR A 306 8.55 31.18 -3.84
CA THR A 306 8.41 31.46 -2.40
C THR A 306 9.10 32.76 -2.02
N LYS A 307 10.33 33.00 -2.54
CA LYS A 307 11.10 34.23 -2.29
C LYS A 307 10.42 35.45 -2.94
N ALA A 308 9.94 35.29 -4.18
CA ALA A 308 9.22 36.36 -4.89
C ALA A 308 7.96 36.78 -4.16
N ALA A 309 7.13 35.81 -3.74
CA ALA A 309 5.90 36.10 -2.99
C ALA A 309 6.18 36.92 -1.72
N ARG A 310 7.16 36.50 -0.92
CA ARG A 310 7.57 37.23 0.29
C ARG A 310 8.03 38.66 -0.01
N LEU A 311 8.89 38.84 -1.03
CA LEU A 311 9.39 40.17 -1.39
C LEU A 311 8.30 41.09 -1.93
N PHE A 312 7.35 40.57 -2.71
CA PHE A 312 6.21 41.34 -3.17
C PHE A 312 5.23 41.68 -2.03
N GLU A 313 5.02 40.81 -1.06
CA GLU A 313 4.24 41.13 0.15
C GLU A 313 4.87 42.31 0.90
N GLU A 314 6.19 42.29 1.15
CA GLU A 314 6.93 43.37 1.81
C GLU A 314 6.85 44.70 1.02
N GLN A 315 6.76 44.65 -0.31
CA GLN A 315 6.59 45.83 -1.16
C GLN A 315 5.14 46.33 -1.14
N LEU A 316 4.17 45.44 -1.18
CA LEU A 316 2.75 45.77 -1.15
C LEU A 316 2.33 46.39 0.19
N ASP A 317 2.91 45.94 1.31
CA ASP A 317 2.68 46.53 2.63
C ASP A 317 3.07 48.03 2.70
N LYS A 318 4.01 48.45 1.84
CA LYS A 318 4.43 49.86 1.73
C LYS A 318 3.61 50.66 0.72
N ASN A 319 2.95 49.99 -0.23
CA ASN A 319 2.14 50.60 -1.29
C ASN A 319 0.98 49.67 -1.68
N ASN A 320 -0.01 49.60 -0.83
CA ASN A 320 -1.14 48.65 -0.91
C ASN A 320 -2.12 48.90 -2.08
N GLU A 321 -2.02 50.03 -2.79
CA GLU A 321 -2.87 50.35 -3.93
C GLU A 321 -2.24 50.06 -5.30
N ASP A 322 -0.99 49.59 -5.34
CA ASP A 322 -0.28 49.31 -6.60
C ASP A 322 -0.81 48.00 -7.25
N GLU A 323 -1.66 48.20 -8.26
CA GLU A 323 -2.26 47.09 -9.02
C GLU A 323 -1.21 46.19 -9.73
N LYS A 324 -0.03 46.77 -10.13
CA LYS A 324 1.05 46.00 -10.74
C LYS A 324 1.72 45.09 -9.73
N LEU A 325 1.90 45.55 -8.49
CA LEU A 325 2.42 44.73 -7.41
C LEU A 325 1.41 43.63 -7.02
N LYS A 326 0.10 43.93 -6.99
CA LYS A 326 -0.95 42.94 -6.74
C LYS A 326 -0.92 41.83 -7.80
N GLU A 327 -0.79 42.18 -9.09
CA GLU A 327 -0.70 41.19 -10.17
C GLU A 327 0.53 40.29 -10.00
N LYS A 328 1.72 40.84 -9.76
CA LYS A 328 2.96 40.10 -9.58
C LYS A 328 2.92 39.19 -8.34
N LEU A 329 2.37 39.69 -7.22
CA LEU A 329 2.16 38.92 -6.04
C LEU A 329 1.16 37.77 -6.28
N ALA A 330 0.06 38.03 -7.00
CA ALA A 330 -0.92 36.99 -7.35
C ALA A 330 -0.29 35.87 -8.20
N ILE A 331 0.57 36.20 -9.19
CA ILE A 331 1.31 35.19 -9.96
C ILE A 331 2.22 34.37 -9.05
N SER A 332 2.93 35.02 -8.13
CA SER A 332 3.82 34.33 -7.20
C SER A 332 3.06 33.39 -6.25
N LEU A 333 1.95 33.87 -5.66
CA LEU A 333 1.08 33.08 -4.78
C LEU A 333 0.38 31.94 -5.53
N GLU A 334 0.00 32.12 -6.78
CA GLU A 334 -0.56 31.08 -7.65
C GLU A 334 0.42 29.89 -7.76
N HIS A 335 1.70 30.16 -8.00
CA HIS A 335 2.71 29.13 -8.10
C HIS A 335 3.11 28.55 -6.74
N THR A 336 3.29 29.36 -5.69
CA THR A 336 3.55 28.82 -4.34
C THR A 336 2.40 27.93 -3.87
N GLY A 337 1.15 28.32 -4.14
CA GLY A 337 -0.03 27.53 -3.80
C GLY A 337 -0.03 26.17 -4.49
N ILE A 338 0.23 26.12 -5.81
CA ILE A 338 0.24 24.84 -6.52
C ILE A 338 1.41 23.95 -6.11
N PHE A 339 2.59 24.53 -5.81
CA PHE A 339 3.71 23.77 -5.27
C PHE A 339 3.41 23.22 -3.87
N LYS A 340 2.72 23.98 -3.01
CA LYS A 340 2.19 23.47 -1.72
C LYS A 340 1.22 22.29 -1.94
N PHE A 341 0.32 22.41 -2.91
CA PHE A 341 -0.60 21.33 -3.26
C PHE A 341 0.15 20.05 -3.67
N LEU A 342 1.17 20.19 -4.52
CA LEU A 342 2.02 19.07 -4.96
C LEU A 342 2.83 18.47 -3.80
N LYS A 343 3.18 19.25 -2.78
CA LYS A 343 3.79 18.80 -1.52
C LYS A 343 2.77 18.26 -0.50
N ASN A 344 1.58 17.93 -0.93
CA ASN A 344 0.50 17.43 -0.07
C ASN A 344 0.09 18.39 1.07
N ASP A 345 0.10 19.70 0.78
CA ASP A 345 -0.41 20.76 1.66
C ASP A 345 -1.62 21.49 1.01
N PRO A 346 -2.78 20.83 0.91
CA PRO A 346 -3.95 21.41 0.24
C PRO A 346 -4.53 22.61 1.00
N LEU A 347 -4.30 22.72 2.31
CA LEU A 347 -4.76 23.89 3.10
C LEU A 347 -3.93 25.13 2.82
N GLY A 348 -2.60 25.01 2.90
CA GLY A 348 -1.71 26.11 2.54
C GLY A 348 -1.83 26.50 1.07
N ALA A 349 -2.08 25.52 0.18
CA ALA A 349 -2.38 25.78 -1.21
C ALA A 349 -3.67 26.59 -1.39
N HIS A 350 -4.75 26.18 -0.71
CA HIS A 350 -6.03 26.89 -0.75
C HIS A 350 -5.90 28.34 -0.26
N GLU A 351 -5.15 28.58 0.81
CA GLU A 351 -4.92 29.92 1.36
C GLU A 351 -4.19 30.82 0.35
N ASP A 352 -3.09 30.33 -0.24
CA ASP A 352 -2.31 31.09 -1.22
C ASP A 352 -3.13 31.40 -2.48
N ILE A 353 -3.81 30.39 -3.06
CA ILE A 353 -4.63 30.59 -4.26
C ILE A 353 -5.82 31.50 -3.99
N LYS A 354 -6.44 31.40 -2.83
CA LYS A 354 -7.53 32.31 -2.42
C LYS A 354 -7.03 33.76 -2.37
N LYS A 355 -5.89 33.99 -1.72
CA LYS A 355 -5.25 35.32 -1.64
C LYS A 355 -4.86 35.84 -3.04
N ALA A 356 -4.33 34.97 -3.91
CA ALA A 356 -4.03 35.33 -5.30
C ALA A 356 -5.29 35.81 -6.05
N ILE A 357 -6.42 35.09 -5.92
CA ILE A 357 -7.70 35.46 -6.55
C ILE A 357 -8.23 36.78 -6.00
N GLU A 358 -8.10 37.03 -4.69
CA GLU A 358 -8.54 38.28 -4.06
C GLU A 358 -7.71 39.48 -4.49
N LEU A 359 -6.42 39.32 -4.72
CA LEU A 359 -5.52 40.37 -5.17
C LEU A 359 -5.68 40.66 -6.66
N PHE A 360 -5.61 39.66 -7.49
CA PHE A 360 -5.70 39.78 -8.95
C PHE A 360 -6.20 38.47 -9.56
N PRO A 361 -7.48 38.35 -9.91
CA PRO A 361 -8.06 37.10 -10.41
C PRO A 361 -7.50 36.74 -11.78
N ARG A 362 -6.94 35.51 -11.89
CA ARG A 362 -6.35 34.92 -13.09
C ARG A 362 -7.05 33.62 -13.45
N VAL A 363 -7.03 33.22 -14.73
CA VAL A 363 -7.65 31.97 -15.19
C VAL A 363 -7.00 30.76 -14.51
N ASN A 364 -5.66 30.72 -14.44
CA ASN A 364 -4.94 29.61 -13.82
C ASN A 364 -5.20 29.51 -12.32
N SER A 365 -5.34 30.64 -11.59
CA SER A 365 -5.71 30.64 -10.18
C SER A 365 -7.06 29.94 -9.95
N TYR A 366 -8.04 30.17 -10.83
CA TYR A 366 -9.32 29.48 -10.74
C TYR A 366 -9.25 27.99 -11.10
N ILE A 367 -8.43 27.61 -12.11
CA ILE A 367 -8.20 26.19 -12.43
C ILE A 367 -7.55 25.49 -11.24
N TYR A 368 -6.50 26.06 -10.66
CA TYR A 368 -5.81 25.47 -9.51
C TYR A 368 -6.73 25.38 -8.29
N MET A 369 -7.55 26.39 -8.02
CA MET A 369 -8.54 26.32 -6.96
C MET A 369 -9.54 25.18 -7.20
N ALA A 370 -10.02 25.01 -8.44
CA ALA A 370 -10.92 23.89 -8.78
C ALA A 370 -10.26 22.53 -8.52
N LEU A 371 -8.98 22.35 -8.88
CA LEU A 371 -8.24 21.11 -8.63
C LEU A 371 -8.05 20.83 -7.12
N ILE A 372 -7.70 21.85 -6.33
CA ILE A 372 -7.56 21.75 -4.87
C ILE A 372 -8.90 21.37 -4.22
N MET A 373 -10.00 22.00 -4.64
CA MET A 373 -11.34 21.72 -4.11
C MET A 373 -11.81 20.32 -4.48
N ALA A 374 -11.50 19.84 -5.68
CA ALA A 374 -11.82 18.48 -6.12
C ALA A 374 -11.06 17.41 -5.32
N ASP A 375 -9.78 17.63 -5.01
CA ASP A 375 -8.97 16.73 -4.17
C ASP A 375 -9.55 16.61 -2.73
N ARG A 376 -10.20 17.65 -2.24
CA ARG A 376 -10.86 17.68 -0.92
C ARG A 376 -12.24 17.03 -0.89
N ASN A 377 -12.72 16.43 -1.98
CA ASN A 377 -14.08 15.88 -2.12
C ASN A 377 -15.22 16.90 -1.91
N ASP A 378 -14.97 18.17 -2.08
CA ASP A 378 -15.98 19.24 -1.99
C ASP A 378 -16.75 19.32 -3.32
N SER A 379 -17.67 18.40 -3.49
CA SER A 379 -18.14 17.84 -4.76
C SER A 379 -18.93 18.79 -5.68
N THR A 380 -19.24 20.00 -5.29
CA THR A 380 -20.05 20.92 -6.13
C THR A 380 -19.40 22.29 -6.36
N GLU A 381 -18.53 22.74 -5.48
CA GLU A 381 -17.95 24.08 -5.57
C GLU A 381 -16.90 24.23 -6.67
N TYR A 382 -16.15 23.17 -6.99
CA TYR A 382 -15.10 23.26 -8.01
C TYR A 382 -15.63 23.62 -9.41
N TYR A 383 -16.85 23.23 -9.77
CA TYR A 383 -17.46 23.66 -11.03
C TYR A 383 -17.65 25.19 -11.10
N ASN A 384 -17.98 25.82 -9.97
CA ASN A 384 -18.13 27.28 -9.91
C ASN A 384 -16.81 28.00 -10.24
N TYR A 385 -15.67 27.39 -9.93
CA TYR A 385 -14.35 27.97 -10.27
C TYR A 385 -14.05 27.86 -11.76
N PHE A 386 -14.41 26.77 -12.42
CA PHE A 386 -14.33 26.68 -13.88
C PHE A 386 -15.25 27.71 -14.56
N ASP A 387 -16.45 27.95 -14.05
CA ASP A 387 -17.34 28.97 -14.58
C ASP A 387 -16.78 30.39 -14.38
N LYS A 388 -16.12 30.67 -13.26
CA LYS A 388 -15.41 31.93 -13.04
C LYS A 388 -14.24 32.10 -14.00
N ALA A 389 -13.45 31.04 -14.23
CA ALA A 389 -12.38 31.04 -15.21
C ALA A 389 -12.88 31.36 -16.62
N LEU A 390 -13.99 30.72 -17.07
CA LEU A 390 -14.60 30.97 -18.37
C LEU A 390 -15.21 32.36 -18.51
N LYS A 391 -15.62 33.00 -17.42
CA LYS A 391 -16.05 34.41 -17.44
C LYS A 391 -14.88 35.37 -17.69
N LEU A 392 -13.69 35.03 -17.24
CA LEU A 392 -12.47 35.82 -17.53
C LEU A 392 -11.98 35.59 -18.96
N ASP A 393 -11.91 34.35 -19.40
CA ASP A 393 -11.49 33.98 -20.75
C ASP A 393 -12.27 32.75 -21.23
N SER A 394 -13.29 32.99 -22.04
CA SER A 394 -14.13 31.93 -22.62
C SER A 394 -13.42 31.08 -23.67
N ASN A 395 -12.26 31.51 -24.15
CA ASN A 395 -11.49 30.82 -25.19
C ASN A 395 -10.22 30.15 -24.63
N ASN A 396 -10.10 30.02 -23.33
CA ASN A 396 -8.97 29.36 -22.71
C ASN A 396 -9.09 27.82 -22.78
N SER A 397 -8.24 27.19 -23.58
CA SER A 397 -8.24 25.73 -23.79
C SER A 397 -8.01 24.93 -22.50
N SER A 398 -7.16 25.44 -21.58
CA SER A 398 -6.84 24.76 -20.33
C SER A 398 -8.06 24.61 -19.43
N VAL A 399 -8.98 25.58 -19.41
CA VAL A 399 -10.20 25.47 -18.61
C VAL A 399 -11.08 24.31 -19.08
N TYR A 400 -11.29 24.20 -20.39
CA TYR A 400 -12.05 23.09 -20.97
C TYR A 400 -11.34 21.75 -20.73
N TYR A 401 -10.02 21.71 -20.90
CA TYR A 401 -9.25 20.50 -20.66
C TYR A 401 -9.42 19.98 -19.22
N HIS A 402 -9.19 20.81 -18.22
CA HIS A 402 -9.29 20.41 -16.82
C HIS A 402 -10.72 20.10 -16.39
N ARG A 403 -11.72 20.85 -16.88
CA ARG A 403 -13.12 20.51 -16.64
C ARG A 403 -13.50 19.18 -17.30
N GLY A 404 -12.99 18.92 -18.49
CA GLY A 404 -13.12 17.63 -19.18
C GLY A 404 -12.53 16.46 -18.39
N GLN A 405 -11.33 16.65 -17.80
CA GLN A 405 -10.73 15.66 -16.92
C GLN A 405 -11.60 15.37 -15.69
N MET A 406 -12.15 16.38 -15.06
CA MET A 406 -13.07 16.18 -13.93
C MET A 406 -14.32 15.42 -14.34
N ASN A 407 -14.94 15.78 -15.47
CA ASN A 407 -16.08 15.04 -16.02
C ASN A 407 -15.72 13.59 -16.36
N PHE A 408 -14.52 13.35 -16.87
CA PHE A 408 -14.04 12.00 -17.19
C PHE A 408 -13.88 11.13 -15.92
N ILE A 409 -13.30 11.67 -14.84
CA ILE A 409 -13.15 10.99 -13.55
C ILE A 409 -14.52 10.66 -12.95
N LEU A 410 -15.49 11.57 -13.07
CA LEU A 410 -16.87 11.39 -12.60
C LEU A 410 -17.73 10.54 -13.55
N GLN A 411 -17.16 10.02 -14.63
CA GLN A 411 -17.83 9.21 -15.64
C GLN A 411 -18.94 9.97 -16.44
N ASN A 412 -18.87 11.29 -16.45
CA ASN A 412 -19.73 12.16 -17.28
C ASN A 412 -19.12 12.24 -18.70
N TYR A 413 -19.04 11.11 -19.39
CA TYR A 413 -18.27 10.96 -20.63
C TYR A 413 -18.75 11.89 -21.75
N ASP A 414 -20.04 12.11 -21.91
CA ASP A 414 -20.59 13.03 -22.92
C ASP A 414 -20.10 14.48 -22.73
N GLN A 415 -20.03 14.95 -21.49
CA GLN A 415 -19.53 16.29 -21.20
C GLN A 415 -18.01 16.36 -21.31
N ALA A 416 -17.32 15.31 -20.85
CA ALA A 416 -15.88 15.20 -21.00
C ALA A 416 -15.44 15.28 -22.48
N GLY A 417 -16.13 14.56 -23.36
CA GLY A 417 -15.87 14.61 -24.81
C GLY A 417 -16.02 16.01 -25.40
N LYS A 418 -17.14 16.69 -25.09
CA LYS A 418 -17.37 18.08 -25.54
C LYS A 418 -16.28 19.04 -25.05
N ASP A 419 -15.87 18.88 -23.81
CA ASP A 419 -14.82 19.73 -23.23
C ASP A 419 -13.44 19.44 -23.85
N PHE A 420 -13.08 18.18 -24.09
CA PHE A 420 -11.82 17.83 -24.78
C PHE A 420 -11.83 18.26 -26.26
N ASP A 421 -12.95 18.11 -26.99
CA ASP A 421 -13.10 18.60 -28.34
C ASP A 421 -12.93 20.13 -28.40
N LYS A 422 -13.52 20.86 -27.44
CA LYS A 422 -13.38 22.31 -27.36
C LYS A 422 -11.95 22.73 -27.02
N ALA A 423 -11.29 22.02 -26.11
CA ALA A 423 -9.88 22.25 -25.81
C ALA A 423 -8.99 22.03 -27.03
N LYS A 424 -9.23 20.94 -27.81
CA LYS A 424 -8.55 20.61 -29.07
C LYS A 424 -8.76 21.68 -30.14
N GLU A 425 -9.99 22.23 -30.24
CA GLU A 425 -10.31 23.31 -31.17
C GLU A 425 -9.56 24.60 -30.85
N LEU A 426 -9.53 24.97 -29.55
CA LEU A 426 -8.94 26.23 -29.08
C LEU A 426 -7.40 26.21 -29.07
N ASP A 427 -6.81 25.06 -28.83
CA ASP A 427 -5.35 24.86 -28.85
C ASP A 427 -5.00 23.56 -29.57
N PRO A 428 -4.95 23.58 -30.93
CA PRO A 428 -4.64 22.40 -31.72
C PRO A 428 -3.22 21.85 -31.53
N GLU A 429 -2.31 22.64 -30.98
CA GLU A 429 -0.92 22.22 -30.72
C GLU A 429 -0.75 21.54 -29.34
N ASN A 430 -1.80 21.56 -28.52
CA ASN A 430 -1.81 20.82 -27.26
C ASN A 430 -2.12 19.33 -27.51
N ILE A 431 -1.18 18.47 -27.16
CA ILE A 431 -1.25 17.03 -27.36
C ILE A 431 -2.30 16.34 -26.45
N PHE A 432 -2.51 16.87 -25.25
CA PHE A 432 -3.29 16.18 -24.22
C PHE A 432 -4.77 16.01 -24.55
N PRO A 433 -5.50 16.96 -25.18
CA PRO A 433 -6.86 16.73 -25.64
C PRO A 433 -7.00 15.57 -26.61
N TYR A 434 -6.02 15.35 -27.51
CA TYR A 434 -6.03 14.21 -28.43
C TYR A 434 -5.90 12.88 -27.71
N ILE A 435 -4.99 12.81 -26.73
CA ILE A 435 -4.78 11.63 -25.89
C ILE A 435 -6.04 11.34 -25.07
N GLN A 436 -6.65 12.36 -24.45
CA GLN A 436 -7.83 12.20 -23.61
C GLN A 436 -9.06 11.73 -24.41
N LEU A 437 -9.24 12.21 -25.63
CA LEU A 437 -10.30 11.72 -26.51
C LEU A 437 -10.12 10.23 -26.86
N ALA A 438 -8.88 9.80 -27.10
CA ALA A 438 -8.57 8.39 -27.33
C ALA A 438 -8.83 7.53 -26.07
N CYS A 439 -8.44 8.03 -24.90
CA CYS A 439 -8.71 7.38 -23.61
C CYS A 439 -10.23 7.32 -23.31
N LEU A 440 -10.97 8.35 -23.69
CA LEU A 440 -12.43 8.40 -23.56
C LEU A 440 -13.09 7.34 -24.44
N ALA A 441 -12.69 7.24 -25.72
CA ALA A 441 -13.19 6.20 -26.63
C ALA A 441 -12.93 4.79 -26.07
N TYR A 442 -11.76 4.58 -25.46
CA TYR A 442 -11.46 3.32 -24.76
C TYR A 442 -12.41 3.04 -23.60
N ARG A 443 -12.69 4.03 -22.75
CA ARG A 443 -13.62 3.89 -21.60
C ARG A 443 -15.06 3.62 -22.02
N GLU A 444 -15.45 4.10 -23.19
CA GLU A 444 -16.75 3.82 -23.82
C GLU A 444 -16.78 2.49 -24.59
N ASN A 445 -15.70 1.69 -24.56
CA ASN A 445 -15.52 0.45 -25.33
C ASN A 445 -15.54 0.62 -26.86
N LYS A 446 -15.24 1.82 -27.37
CA LYS A 446 -15.09 2.15 -28.78
C LYS A 446 -13.62 1.91 -29.19
N PHE A 447 -13.21 0.66 -29.26
CA PHE A 447 -11.79 0.30 -29.40
C PHE A 447 -11.19 0.73 -30.75
N ASP A 448 -11.94 0.63 -31.85
CA ASP A 448 -11.48 1.05 -33.18
C ASP A 448 -11.29 2.57 -33.24
N ASP A 449 -12.20 3.34 -32.65
CA ASP A 449 -12.08 4.79 -32.54
C ASP A 449 -10.85 5.18 -31.69
N CYS A 450 -10.62 4.46 -30.58
CA CYS A 450 -9.45 4.67 -29.73
C CYS A 450 -8.14 4.50 -30.53
N GLU A 451 -7.98 3.40 -31.28
CA GLU A 451 -6.79 3.16 -32.10
C GLU A 451 -6.63 4.19 -33.23
N THR A 452 -7.74 4.64 -33.81
CA THR A 452 -7.75 5.70 -34.83
C THR A 452 -7.30 7.03 -34.26
N LEU A 453 -7.80 7.41 -33.07
CA LEU A 453 -7.44 8.67 -32.40
C LEU A 453 -5.96 8.68 -31.94
N PHE A 454 -5.43 7.56 -31.44
CA PHE A 454 -3.99 7.46 -31.17
C PHE A 454 -3.14 7.54 -32.45
N SER A 455 -3.62 6.97 -33.56
CA SER A 455 -2.94 7.09 -34.86
C SER A 455 -2.94 8.52 -35.39
N GLU A 456 -4.04 9.27 -35.20
CA GLU A 456 -4.12 10.70 -35.48
C GLU A 456 -3.15 11.50 -34.63
N ALA A 457 -3.14 11.28 -33.32
CA ALA A 457 -2.24 11.93 -32.39
C ALA A 457 -0.76 11.68 -32.76
N LYS A 458 -0.40 10.43 -33.05
CA LYS A 458 0.96 10.06 -33.47
C LYS A 458 1.38 10.74 -34.78
N ARG A 459 0.47 10.86 -35.75
CA ARG A 459 0.77 11.54 -37.02
C ARG A 459 0.97 13.03 -36.82
N LYS A 460 0.22 13.66 -35.92
CA LYS A 460 0.33 15.09 -35.64
C LYS A 460 1.54 15.42 -34.76
N PHE A 461 1.84 14.55 -33.80
CA PHE A 461 2.91 14.73 -32.80
C PHE A 461 3.91 13.56 -32.84
N PRO A 462 4.68 13.41 -33.95
CA PRO A 462 5.49 12.21 -34.16
C PRO A 462 6.67 12.07 -33.17
N GLU A 463 7.10 13.18 -32.55
CA GLU A 463 8.24 13.22 -31.62
C GLU A 463 7.80 13.20 -30.15
N ALA A 464 6.51 13.20 -29.87
CA ALA A 464 5.99 13.26 -28.51
C ALA A 464 5.94 11.89 -27.84
N PRO A 465 6.66 11.66 -26.75
CA PRO A 465 6.68 10.37 -26.04
C PRO A 465 5.37 10.08 -25.30
N GLU A 466 4.53 11.09 -25.05
CA GLU A 466 3.24 10.95 -24.37
C GLU A 466 2.30 10.02 -25.15
N VAL A 467 2.24 10.15 -26.48
CA VAL A 467 1.31 9.35 -27.32
C VAL A 467 1.58 7.86 -27.19
N PRO A 468 2.80 7.36 -27.46
CA PRO A 468 3.08 5.94 -27.31
C PRO A 468 3.01 5.47 -25.86
N ASN A 469 3.34 6.31 -24.86
CA ASN A 469 3.24 5.93 -23.46
C ASN A 469 1.77 5.64 -23.07
N PHE A 470 0.84 6.58 -23.29
CA PHE A 470 -0.58 6.36 -22.98
C PHE A 470 -1.21 5.25 -23.80
N PHE A 471 -0.79 5.10 -25.06
CA PHE A 471 -1.28 3.99 -25.89
C PHE A 471 -0.78 2.63 -25.37
N ALA A 472 0.46 2.53 -24.87
CA ALA A 472 0.99 1.33 -24.24
C ALA A 472 0.21 0.94 -22.98
N GLU A 473 -0.20 1.90 -22.15
CA GLU A 473 -1.02 1.66 -20.97
C GLU A 473 -2.39 1.04 -21.34
N ILE A 474 -3.04 1.58 -22.38
CA ILE A 474 -4.31 1.03 -22.90
C ILE A 474 -4.12 -0.37 -23.46
N LEU A 475 -3.07 -0.60 -24.25
CA LEU A 475 -2.78 -1.93 -24.81
C LEU A 475 -2.47 -2.95 -23.70
N THR A 476 -1.82 -2.50 -22.62
CA THR A 476 -1.58 -3.30 -21.42
C THR A 476 -2.87 -3.71 -20.73
N ASP A 477 -3.83 -2.80 -20.61
CA ASP A 477 -5.16 -3.08 -20.04
C ASP A 477 -6.00 -4.01 -20.94
N LYS A 478 -5.84 -3.89 -22.27
CA LYS A 478 -6.41 -4.82 -23.27
C LYS A 478 -5.71 -6.19 -23.31
N ASN A 479 -4.61 -6.39 -22.60
CA ASN A 479 -3.73 -7.56 -22.64
C ASN A 479 -3.07 -7.80 -24.02
N ASP A 480 -2.90 -6.77 -24.85
CA ASP A 480 -2.12 -6.81 -26.09
C ASP A 480 -0.65 -6.48 -25.77
N PHE A 481 0.01 -7.44 -25.13
CA PHE A 481 1.33 -7.24 -24.53
C PHE A 481 2.43 -6.96 -25.57
N ASP A 482 2.38 -7.62 -26.71
CA ASP A 482 3.40 -7.43 -27.77
C ASP A 482 3.35 -6.02 -28.36
N LYS A 483 2.14 -5.49 -28.57
CA LYS A 483 2.00 -4.11 -29.04
C LYS A 483 2.34 -3.11 -27.93
N ALA A 484 1.96 -3.38 -26.68
CA ALA A 484 2.27 -2.53 -25.54
C ALA A 484 3.77 -2.37 -25.35
N LEU A 485 4.55 -3.47 -25.40
CA LEU A 485 6.02 -3.43 -25.31
C LEU A 485 6.63 -2.51 -26.38
N LYS A 486 6.17 -2.65 -27.65
CA LYS A 486 6.66 -1.79 -28.76
C LYS A 486 6.36 -0.32 -28.53
N GLN A 487 5.22 0.01 -27.94
CA GLN A 487 4.84 1.39 -27.66
C GLN A 487 5.66 1.96 -26.48
N TYR A 488 5.91 1.16 -25.43
CA TYR A 488 6.83 1.58 -24.35
C TYR A 488 8.25 1.81 -24.88
N ASP A 489 8.77 0.92 -25.73
CA ASP A 489 10.09 1.08 -26.34
C ASP A 489 10.17 2.38 -27.15
N LEU A 490 9.13 2.67 -27.94
CA LEU A 490 9.06 3.93 -28.70
C LEU A 490 8.99 5.15 -27.77
N ALA A 491 8.22 5.09 -26.70
CA ALA A 491 8.15 6.19 -25.72
C ALA A 491 9.51 6.44 -25.06
N ILE A 492 10.24 5.38 -24.68
CA ILE A 492 11.59 5.47 -24.11
C ILE A 492 12.57 6.07 -25.14
N GLU A 493 12.49 5.64 -26.40
CA GLU A 493 13.34 6.18 -27.47
C GLU A 493 13.11 7.67 -27.70
N LEU A 494 11.83 8.09 -27.75
CA LEU A 494 11.47 9.50 -27.96
C LEU A 494 11.88 10.36 -26.76
N GLU A 495 11.59 9.93 -25.53
CA GLU A 495 11.99 10.63 -24.30
C GLU A 495 13.51 10.87 -24.24
N ASN A 496 14.31 9.87 -24.63
CA ASN A 496 15.77 9.98 -24.63
C ASN A 496 16.33 10.98 -25.69
N LYS A 497 15.52 11.42 -26.64
CA LYS A 497 15.91 12.40 -27.68
C LYS A 497 15.60 13.84 -27.30
N LEU A 498 14.76 14.02 -26.28
CA LEU A 498 14.29 15.33 -25.86
C LEU A 498 15.21 15.95 -24.81
N ASP A 499 15.27 17.27 -24.79
CA ASP A 499 15.88 18.02 -23.70
C ASP A 499 14.81 18.30 -22.62
N GLY A 500 15.07 17.80 -21.40
CA GLY A 500 14.11 17.83 -20.31
C GLY A 500 13.22 16.58 -20.23
N ILE A 501 12.36 16.53 -19.21
CA ILE A 501 11.52 15.39 -18.86
C ILE A 501 10.07 15.65 -19.29
N TYR A 502 9.49 14.71 -20.04
CA TYR A 502 8.12 14.78 -20.56
C TYR A 502 7.23 13.67 -19.97
N VAL A 503 7.56 12.41 -20.26
CA VAL A 503 6.94 11.25 -19.63
C VAL A 503 7.86 10.61 -18.59
N GLY A 504 9.13 11.03 -18.54
CA GLY A 504 10.11 10.63 -17.57
C GLY A 504 10.28 9.11 -17.50
N ILE A 505 10.11 8.58 -16.28
CA ILE A 505 10.28 7.15 -16.04
C ILE A 505 9.01 6.33 -16.29
N ALA A 506 7.87 6.94 -16.61
CA ALA A 506 6.59 6.23 -16.75
C ALA A 506 6.68 5.03 -17.74
N PRO A 507 7.28 5.17 -18.95
CA PRO A 507 7.38 4.02 -19.84
C PRO A 507 8.37 2.94 -19.35
N LEU A 508 9.40 3.30 -18.57
CA LEU A 508 10.31 2.32 -17.95
C LEU A 508 9.57 1.47 -16.91
N VAL A 509 8.83 2.11 -16.02
CA VAL A 509 8.03 1.45 -14.98
C VAL A 509 6.90 0.64 -15.61
N GLY A 510 6.20 1.19 -16.61
CA GLY A 510 5.14 0.50 -17.35
C GLY A 510 5.64 -0.76 -18.04
N LYS A 511 6.75 -0.68 -18.77
CA LYS A 511 7.39 -1.82 -19.44
C LYS A 511 7.84 -2.88 -18.43
N ALA A 512 8.51 -2.47 -17.35
CA ALA A 512 8.94 -3.39 -16.30
C ALA A 512 7.74 -4.14 -15.69
N THR A 513 6.68 -3.43 -15.34
CA THR A 513 5.44 -4.02 -14.81
C THR A 513 4.81 -5.00 -15.79
N LEU A 514 4.88 -4.71 -17.09
CA LEU A 514 4.36 -5.62 -18.12
C LEU A 514 5.19 -6.90 -18.22
N LEU A 515 6.52 -6.80 -18.20
CA LEU A 515 7.44 -7.94 -18.24
C LEU A 515 7.24 -8.90 -17.06
N THR A 516 6.92 -8.39 -15.87
CA THR A 516 6.65 -9.25 -14.70
C THR A 516 5.38 -10.10 -14.81
N ARG A 517 4.47 -9.79 -15.75
CA ARG A 517 3.29 -10.62 -16.02
C ARG A 517 3.61 -11.91 -16.77
N ASN A 518 4.73 -11.96 -17.47
CA ASN A 518 5.26 -13.18 -18.11
C ASN A 518 6.65 -13.50 -17.51
N PRO A 519 6.72 -14.23 -16.38
CA PRO A 519 7.92 -14.39 -15.59
C PRO A 519 8.90 -15.40 -16.23
N THR A 520 9.71 -14.94 -17.19
CA THR A 520 10.91 -15.62 -17.65
C THR A 520 12.14 -15.00 -16.97
N VAL A 521 13.27 -15.72 -16.99
CA VAL A 521 14.52 -15.20 -16.43
C VAL A 521 14.96 -13.92 -17.14
N GLU A 522 14.80 -13.88 -18.46
CA GLU A 522 15.15 -12.75 -19.30
C GLU A 522 14.27 -11.53 -18.95
N ASN A 523 12.95 -11.72 -18.86
CA ASN A 523 12.02 -10.67 -18.50
C ASN A 523 12.26 -10.13 -17.08
N PHE A 524 12.63 -11.02 -16.16
CA PHE A 524 12.95 -10.63 -14.79
C PHE A 524 14.21 -9.76 -14.73
N ILE A 525 15.26 -10.13 -15.46
CA ILE A 525 16.50 -9.33 -15.54
C ILE A 525 16.21 -7.97 -16.19
N GLU A 526 15.47 -7.95 -17.31
CA GLU A 526 15.12 -6.72 -18.00
C GLU A 526 14.26 -5.81 -17.13
N ALA A 527 13.22 -6.33 -16.46
CA ALA A 527 12.38 -5.56 -15.56
C ALA A 527 13.19 -4.95 -14.40
N THR A 528 14.10 -5.71 -13.81
CA THR A 528 14.99 -5.22 -12.75
C THR A 528 15.86 -4.07 -13.25
N ASN A 529 16.51 -4.22 -14.39
CA ASN A 529 17.36 -3.18 -14.97
C ASN A 529 16.58 -1.89 -15.30
N LEU A 530 15.34 -2.03 -15.81
CA LEU A 530 14.46 -0.89 -16.09
C LEU A 530 14.08 -0.15 -14.81
N LEU A 531 13.75 -0.87 -13.73
CA LEU A 531 13.38 -0.28 -12.43
C LEU A 531 14.58 0.35 -11.72
N GLU A 532 15.77 -0.25 -11.80
CA GLU A 532 17.00 0.36 -11.31
C GLU A 532 17.32 1.66 -12.06
N LYS A 533 17.17 1.66 -13.40
CA LYS A 533 17.31 2.87 -14.22
C LYS A 533 16.28 3.91 -13.82
N ALA A 534 15.02 3.52 -13.66
CA ALA A 534 13.95 4.43 -13.27
C ALA A 534 14.20 5.07 -11.89
N SER A 535 14.58 4.26 -10.89
CA SER A 535 14.88 4.74 -9.53
C SER A 535 16.09 5.68 -9.48
N LYS A 536 17.06 5.53 -10.39
CA LYS A 536 18.21 6.45 -10.52
C LYS A 536 17.84 7.76 -11.22
N LEU A 537 17.00 7.70 -12.25
CA LEU A 537 16.54 8.88 -13.00
C LEU A 537 15.55 9.73 -12.20
N ASP A 538 14.71 9.09 -11.41
CA ASP A 538 13.70 9.76 -10.58
C ASP A 538 13.70 9.18 -9.16
N PRO A 539 14.64 9.60 -8.30
CA PRO A 539 14.79 9.08 -6.94
C PRO A 539 13.58 9.34 -6.03
N ARG A 540 12.72 10.30 -6.40
CA ARG A 540 11.49 10.64 -5.67
C ARG A 540 10.26 9.86 -6.16
N SER A 541 10.43 8.91 -7.07
CA SER A 541 9.32 8.06 -7.52
C SER A 541 9.08 6.90 -6.57
N GLU A 542 7.98 6.94 -5.85
CA GLU A 542 7.52 5.84 -5.01
C GLU A 542 7.26 4.57 -5.81
N GLN A 543 6.68 4.70 -7.01
CA GLN A 543 6.32 3.57 -7.87
C GLN A 543 7.57 2.81 -8.36
N ALA A 544 8.61 3.54 -8.77
CA ALA A 544 9.87 2.92 -9.17
C ALA A 544 10.53 2.18 -8.00
N LYS A 545 10.50 2.78 -6.79
CA LYS A 545 11.04 2.15 -5.58
C LYS A 545 10.25 0.92 -5.17
N ILE A 546 8.92 0.97 -5.17
CA ILE A 546 8.06 -0.21 -4.88
C ILE A 546 8.34 -1.33 -5.87
N GLY A 547 8.38 -1.01 -7.16
CA GLY A 547 8.69 -2.00 -8.20
C GLY A 547 10.07 -2.63 -8.01
N LEU A 548 11.09 -1.81 -7.75
CA LEU A 548 12.45 -2.30 -7.49
C LEU A 548 12.53 -3.14 -6.22
N ALA A 549 11.87 -2.72 -5.14
CA ALA A 549 11.81 -3.48 -3.90
C ALA A 549 11.21 -4.88 -4.10
N GLN A 550 10.17 -4.99 -4.94
CA GLN A 550 9.58 -6.28 -5.31
C GLN A 550 10.58 -7.18 -6.07
N MET A 551 11.40 -6.60 -6.97
CA MET A 551 12.45 -7.36 -7.66
C MET A 551 13.54 -7.80 -6.69
N LYS A 552 13.98 -6.93 -5.77
CA LYS A 552 14.97 -7.26 -4.74
C LYS A 552 14.50 -8.38 -3.81
N LEU A 553 13.22 -8.39 -3.42
CA LEU A 553 12.65 -9.52 -2.67
C LEU A 553 12.76 -10.84 -3.42
N GLN A 554 12.51 -10.83 -4.74
CA GLN A 554 12.64 -12.04 -5.56
C GLN A 554 14.10 -12.48 -5.74
N GLN A 555 15.05 -11.54 -5.65
CA GLN A 555 16.50 -11.79 -5.63
C GLN A 555 17.02 -12.22 -4.26
N GLU A 556 16.14 -12.32 -3.26
CA GLU A 556 16.48 -12.61 -1.87
C GLU A 556 17.25 -11.48 -1.14
N ASP A 557 17.32 -10.30 -1.74
CA ASP A 557 17.91 -9.11 -1.13
C ASP A 557 16.84 -8.37 -0.30
N ILE A 558 16.53 -8.97 0.86
CA ILE A 558 15.42 -8.53 1.70
C ILE A 558 15.74 -7.19 2.37
N ASP A 559 17.00 -6.94 2.73
CA ASP A 559 17.41 -5.71 3.41
C ASP A 559 17.23 -4.49 2.51
N GLU A 560 17.67 -4.58 1.24
CA GLU A 560 17.46 -3.51 0.26
C GLU A 560 15.98 -3.32 -0.04
N ALA A 561 15.21 -4.42 -0.13
CA ALA A 561 13.77 -4.33 -0.35
C ALA A 561 13.04 -3.60 0.79
N ILE A 562 13.36 -3.90 2.05
CA ILE A 562 12.79 -3.19 3.21
C ILE A 562 13.10 -1.70 3.14
N THR A 563 14.36 -1.34 2.88
CA THR A 563 14.79 0.05 2.74
C THR A 563 13.99 0.79 1.67
N LEU A 564 13.86 0.20 0.48
CA LEU A 564 13.11 0.79 -0.63
C LEU A 564 11.61 0.96 -0.33
N PHE A 565 10.98 0.00 0.37
CA PHE A 565 9.59 0.14 0.81
C PHE A 565 9.42 1.24 1.86
N GLU A 566 10.34 1.36 2.80
CA GLU A 566 10.31 2.43 3.81
C GLU A 566 10.50 3.81 3.18
N GLU A 567 11.44 3.95 2.24
CA GLU A 567 11.63 5.17 1.46
C GLU A 567 10.39 5.50 0.63
N SER A 568 9.72 4.48 0.05
CA SER A 568 8.47 4.68 -0.68
C SER A 568 7.35 5.23 0.20
N ALA A 569 7.27 4.76 1.47
CA ALA A 569 6.30 5.28 2.43
C ALA A 569 6.53 6.76 2.75
N ASP A 570 7.80 7.21 2.77
CA ASP A 570 8.12 8.63 2.97
C ASP A 570 7.77 9.49 1.76
N LEU A 571 7.90 8.93 0.56
CA LEU A 571 7.61 9.63 -0.69
C LEU A 571 6.12 9.64 -1.06
N ALA A 572 5.37 8.64 -0.58
CA ALA A 572 3.96 8.49 -0.92
C ALA A 572 3.13 9.72 -0.49
N ARG A 573 2.21 10.14 -1.34
CA ARG A 573 1.39 11.34 -1.11
C ARG A 573 0.22 11.08 -0.18
N THR A 574 -0.53 10.01 -0.44
CA THR A 574 -1.73 9.67 0.32
C THR A 574 -1.44 8.73 1.48
N MET A 575 -2.29 8.77 2.52
CA MET A 575 -2.18 7.83 3.65
C MET A 575 -2.41 6.39 3.22
N GLU A 576 -3.19 6.16 2.17
CA GLU A 576 -3.43 4.83 1.61
C GLU A 576 -2.15 4.28 0.95
N GLU A 577 -1.44 5.09 0.17
CA GLU A 577 -0.16 4.74 -0.44
C GLU A 577 0.91 4.51 0.63
N LYS A 578 0.99 5.39 1.65
CA LYS A 578 1.88 5.22 2.81
C LYS A 578 1.62 3.89 3.53
N LEU A 579 0.34 3.60 3.81
CA LEU A 579 -0.05 2.34 4.44
C LEU A 579 0.34 1.13 3.60
N GLN A 580 0.16 1.21 2.29
CA GLN A 580 0.54 0.13 1.37
C GLN A 580 2.05 -0.13 1.40
N ALA A 581 2.87 0.89 1.30
CA ALA A 581 4.33 0.77 1.34
C ALA A 581 4.81 0.21 2.69
N ILE A 582 4.25 0.71 3.82
CA ILE A 582 4.53 0.18 5.16
C ILE A 582 4.10 -1.30 5.26
N THR A 583 2.95 -1.67 4.71
CA THR A 583 2.49 -3.06 4.72
C THR A 583 3.49 -3.98 4.02
N PHE A 584 4.05 -3.56 2.89
CA PHE A 584 5.10 -4.31 2.20
C PHE A 584 6.40 -4.39 3.03
N ALA A 585 6.82 -3.29 3.64
CA ALA A 585 7.99 -3.28 4.50
C ALA A 585 7.84 -4.23 5.70
N GLU A 586 6.69 -4.19 6.40
CA GLU A 586 6.44 -5.06 7.56
C GLU A 586 6.33 -6.53 7.16
N ALA A 587 5.75 -6.84 6.01
CA ALA A 587 5.73 -8.20 5.46
C ALA A 587 7.15 -8.71 5.15
N ALA A 588 8.00 -7.86 4.55
CA ALA A 588 9.40 -8.20 4.26
C ALA A 588 10.21 -8.43 5.56
N LYS A 589 9.98 -7.64 6.61
CA LYS A 589 10.62 -7.83 7.93
C LYS A 589 10.24 -9.17 8.58
N VAL A 590 8.99 -9.60 8.46
CA VAL A 590 8.58 -10.93 8.92
C VAL A 590 9.30 -12.02 8.14
N GLN A 591 9.40 -11.88 6.84
CA GLN A 591 10.16 -12.81 5.99
C GLN A 591 11.65 -12.86 6.36
N GLN A 592 12.29 -11.70 6.58
CA GLN A 592 13.67 -11.61 7.05
C GLN A 592 13.87 -12.40 8.35
N ARG A 593 12.97 -12.21 9.32
CA ARG A 593 13.01 -12.93 10.60
C ARG A 593 12.88 -14.44 10.43
N ILE A 594 12.00 -14.90 9.55
CA ILE A 594 11.82 -16.33 9.27
C ILE A 594 13.10 -16.93 8.64
N ARG A 595 13.72 -16.23 7.71
CA ARG A 595 14.96 -16.66 7.05
C ARG A 595 16.18 -16.62 7.97
N SER A 596 16.17 -15.74 8.97
CA SER A 596 17.24 -15.66 9.98
C SER A 596 17.19 -16.82 10.99
N ASP A 597 16.08 -17.56 11.06
CA ASP A 597 15.97 -18.75 11.90
C ASP A 597 16.57 -19.98 11.14
N PRO A 598 17.66 -20.59 11.65
CA PRO A 598 18.34 -21.67 10.92
C PRO A 598 17.47 -22.90 10.65
N VAL A 599 16.53 -23.21 11.58
CA VAL A 599 15.64 -24.37 11.46
C VAL A 599 14.60 -24.12 10.38
N LEU A 600 14.02 -22.91 10.37
CA LEU A 600 13.03 -22.52 9.37
C LEU A 600 13.65 -22.32 8.00
N ALA A 601 14.84 -21.73 7.92
CA ALA A 601 15.58 -21.56 6.66
C ALA A 601 15.84 -22.90 5.99
N LYS A 602 16.30 -23.91 6.75
CA LYS A 602 16.50 -25.27 6.25
C LYS A 602 15.19 -25.89 5.75
N LYS A 603 14.11 -25.75 6.52
CA LYS A 603 12.82 -26.29 6.13
C LYS A 603 12.26 -25.65 4.86
N ILE A 604 12.45 -24.35 4.68
CA ILE A 604 12.09 -23.62 3.45
C ILE A 604 12.86 -24.23 2.27
N GLN A 605 14.17 -24.40 2.40
CA GLN A 605 15.01 -24.99 1.33
C GLN A 605 14.55 -26.40 0.95
N GLU A 606 14.26 -27.24 1.94
CA GLU A 606 13.74 -28.61 1.71
C GLU A 606 12.39 -28.59 0.99
N THR A 607 11.52 -27.65 1.32
CA THR A 607 10.21 -27.50 0.67
C THR A 607 10.35 -27.00 -0.76
N LEU A 608 11.24 -26.03 -1.01
CA LEU A 608 11.55 -25.54 -2.36
C LEU A 608 12.15 -26.65 -3.24
N ALA A 609 13.06 -27.47 -2.70
CA ALA A 609 13.63 -28.59 -3.42
C ALA A 609 12.56 -29.60 -3.86
N LYS A 610 11.62 -29.93 -2.97
CA LYS A 610 10.48 -30.82 -3.28
C LYS A 610 9.58 -30.26 -4.38
N LEU A 611 9.30 -28.95 -4.36
CA LEU A 611 8.47 -28.30 -5.39
C LEU A 611 9.16 -28.31 -6.77
N ARG A 612 10.49 -28.11 -6.80
CA ARG A 612 11.28 -28.22 -8.04
C ARG A 612 11.27 -29.65 -8.59
N GLU A 613 11.43 -30.66 -7.74
CA GLU A 613 11.35 -32.07 -8.13
C GLU A 613 9.97 -32.44 -8.69
N GLN A 614 8.91 -31.76 -8.23
CA GLN A 614 7.55 -31.96 -8.72
C GLN A 614 7.23 -31.14 -9.99
N GLY A 615 8.17 -30.35 -10.49
CA GLY A 615 7.96 -29.47 -11.66
C GLY A 615 6.97 -28.34 -11.42
N LEU A 616 6.83 -27.92 -10.16
CA LEU A 616 5.91 -26.84 -9.74
C LEU A 616 6.64 -25.48 -9.62
N MET A 617 7.94 -25.48 -9.85
CA MET A 617 8.80 -24.28 -9.92
C MET A 617 9.84 -24.45 -11.02
#